data_626eee2cf9cd0ccd753aef109797607d
#
_entry.id   626eee2cf9cd0ccd753aef109797607d
#
_cell.length_a   1.000
_cell.length_b   1.000
_cell.length_c   1.000
_cell.angle_alpha   90.00
_cell.angle_beta   90.00
_cell.angle_gamma   90.00
#
_symmetry.space_group_name_H-M   'P 1'
#
loop_
_entity.id
_entity.type
_entity.pdbx_description
1 polymer ?
#
loop_
_entity_poly.entity_id
_entity_poly.type
_entity_poly.pdbx_seq_one_letter_code
_entity_poly.pdbx_strand_id
1 'polypeptide(L)'
;AAEALRMPGVLGILTADDVPQFPPPSDQILTKEPMFVGAPILAIAAVDELTAAEALEKVKVDYEQLPHTVDPLDSLFPGGPNARSDGNIANVRLNLQTIKWEASDFARAGDDRLPMGKPAEEWVFGDLDAGFKAAKVVVEESFVTAGYSHNSMEPRSAMAMWQNGKCIVYGSTQSQTNVVPGVARFIGIDPNDLVYVAEFCGG
;
A
#
# COMPACT_ATOMS: atom_id res chain seq x y z
N ALA A 1 -25.46 1.16 -3.15
CA ALA A 1 -25.25 0.30 -4.34
C ALA A 1 -26.53 -0.20 -5.00
N ALA A 2 -27.69 -0.27 -4.29
CA ALA A 2 -28.93 -0.86 -4.82
C ALA A 2 -29.49 -0.16 -6.07
N GLU A 3 -29.25 1.13 -6.26
CA GLU A 3 -29.67 1.87 -7.46
C GLU A 3 -28.78 1.52 -8.65
N ALA A 4 -27.47 1.43 -8.45
CA ALA A 4 -26.53 1.01 -9.48
C ALA A 4 -26.81 -0.42 -9.98
N LEU A 5 -27.09 -1.35 -9.06
CA LEU A 5 -27.45 -2.74 -9.43
C LEU A 5 -28.70 -2.89 -10.30
N ARG A 6 -29.61 -1.92 -10.27
CA ARG A 6 -30.85 -1.92 -11.08
C ARG A 6 -30.66 -1.31 -12.46
N MET A 7 -29.50 -0.73 -12.75
CA MET A 7 -29.25 -0.17 -14.08
C MET A 7 -29.12 -1.26 -15.13
N PRO A 8 -29.77 -1.09 -16.30
CA PRO A 8 -29.57 -1.99 -17.42
C PRO A 8 -28.08 -2.05 -17.81
N GLY A 9 -27.57 -3.25 -18.02
CA GLY A 9 -26.16 -3.46 -18.39
C GLY A 9 -25.20 -3.59 -17.23
N VAL A 10 -25.59 -3.33 -15.98
CA VAL A 10 -24.78 -3.66 -14.79
C VAL A 10 -24.92 -5.15 -14.51
N LEU A 11 -23.80 -5.85 -14.46
CA LEU A 11 -23.70 -7.30 -14.27
C LEU A 11 -23.52 -7.69 -12.80
N GLY A 12 -22.87 -6.83 -12.01
CA GLY A 12 -22.65 -7.07 -10.60
C GLY A 12 -21.81 -5.98 -9.94
N ILE A 13 -21.84 -5.97 -8.62
CA ILE A 13 -21.01 -5.12 -7.77
C ILE A 13 -20.34 -6.03 -6.74
N LEU A 14 -19.04 -5.91 -6.61
CA LEU A 14 -18.26 -6.57 -5.58
C LEU A 14 -17.89 -5.56 -4.50
N THR A 15 -17.93 -6.01 -3.27
CA THR A 15 -17.51 -5.25 -2.07
C THR A 15 -16.43 -6.04 -1.32
N ALA A 16 -15.95 -5.50 -0.22
CA ALA A 16 -15.00 -6.19 0.64
C ALA A 16 -15.52 -7.54 1.19
N ASP A 17 -16.84 -7.73 1.23
CA ASP A 17 -17.46 -8.99 1.69
C ASP A 17 -17.42 -10.10 0.63
N ASP A 18 -17.22 -9.73 -0.63
CA ASP A 18 -17.23 -10.65 -1.79
C ASP A 18 -15.82 -11.14 -2.17
N VAL A 19 -14.79 -10.57 -1.58
CA VAL A 19 -13.39 -10.86 -1.92
C VAL A 19 -12.60 -11.34 -0.70
N PRO A 20 -11.53 -12.14 -0.89
CA PRO A 20 -10.68 -12.54 0.23
C PRO A 20 -10.12 -11.32 0.98
N GLN A 21 -10.22 -11.37 2.29
CA GLN A 21 -9.59 -10.40 3.19
C GLN A 21 -8.31 -10.98 3.75
N PHE A 22 -7.28 -10.15 3.90
CA PHE A 22 -5.97 -10.56 4.39
C PHE A 22 -5.71 -9.91 5.74
N PRO A 23 -5.03 -10.62 6.66
CA PRO A 23 -4.68 -10.02 7.94
C PRO A 23 -3.75 -8.80 7.72
N PRO A 24 -3.92 -7.75 8.53
CA PRO A 24 -3.02 -6.60 8.50
C PRO A 24 -1.56 -7.02 8.65
N PRO A 25 -0.61 -6.30 8.05
CA PRO A 25 -0.74 -5.05 7.32
C PRO A 25 -0.90 -5.22 5.80
N SER A 26 -1.48 -6.33 5.35
CA SER A 26 -1.66 -6.58 3.92
C SER A 26 -2.65 -5.61 3.31
N ASP A 27 -2.33 -5.12 2.11
CA ASP A 27 -3.28 -4.35 1.32
C ASP A 27 -4.47 -5.25 0.94
N GLN A 28 -5.66 -4.68 1.04
CA GLN A 28 -6.89 -5.35 0.68
C GLN A 28 -7.22 -5.13 -0.80
N ILE A 29 -7.84 -6.12 -1.45
CA ILE A 29 -8.37 -5.94 -2.82
C ILE A 29 -9.47 -4.87 -2.80
N LEU A 30 -10.42 -5.00 -1.87
CA LEU A 30 -11.45 -4.03 -1.56
C LEU A 30 -11.50 -3.86 -0.05
N THR A 31 -11.64 -2.64 0.45
CA THR A 31 -11.57 -2.35 1.89
C THR A 31 -12.85 -1.72 2.42
N LYS A 32 -13.17 -2.04 3.67
CA LYS A 32 -14.20 -1.34 4.46
C LYS A 32 -13.64 -0.14 5.22
N GLU A 33 -12.32 -0.04 5.34
CA GLU A 33 -11.64 1.05 6.02
C GLU A 33 -10.68 1.75 5.04
N PRO A 34 -11.21 2.64 4.16
CA PRO A 34 -10.38 3.37 3.22
C PRO A 34 -9.51 4.39 3.97
N MET A 35 -8.21 4.35 3.73
CA MET A 35 -7.22 5.17 4.44
C MET A 35 -6.77 6.39 3.67
N PHE A 36 -7.09 6.46 2.39
CA PHE A 36 -6.71 7.56 1.51
C PHE A 36 -7.72 7.70 0.36
N VAL A 37 -7.72 8.87 -0.28
CA VAL A 37 -8.54 9.10 -1.48
C VAL A 37 -8.02 8.22 -2.62
N GLY A 38 -8.89 7.34 -3.14
CA GLY A 38 -8.53 6.35 -4.14
C GLY A 38 -8.33 4.92 -3.59
N ALA A 39 -8.46 4.71 -2.28
CA ALA A 39 -8.53 3.35 -1.74
C ALA A 39 -9.73 2.59 -2.33
N PRO A 40 -9.55 1.36 -2.84
CA PRO A 40 -10.61 0.62 -3.51
C PRO A 40 -11.62 0.09 -2.48
N ILE A 41 -12.89 0.50 -2.60
CA ILE A 41 -13.98 0.08 -1.69
C ILE A 41 -14.98 -0.84 -2.35
N LEU A 42 -15.16 -0.75 -3.66
CA LEU A 42 -16.01 -1.62 -4.45
C LEU A 42 -15.55 -1.69 -5.91
N ALA A 43 -16.03 -2.70 -6.63
CA ALA A 43 -15.83 -2.83 -8.06
C ALA A 43 -17.15 -3.10 -8.75
N ILE A 44 -17.39 -2.49 -9.92
CA ILE A 44 -18.60 -2.68 -10.73
C ILE A 44 -18.22 -3.39 -12.01
N ALA A 45 -18.97 -4.45 -12.34
CA ALA A 45 -18.92 -5.10 -13.62
C ALA A 45 -20.16 -4.70 -14.46
N ALA A 46 -19.92 -4.28 -15.69
CA ALA A 46 -20.97 -3.88 -16.62
C ALA A 46 -20.64 -4.35 -18.05
N VAL A 47 -21.58 -4.22 -18.95
CA VAL A 47 -21.45 -4.60 -20.38
C VAL A 47 -20.44 -3.74 -21.13
N ASP A 48 -20.22 -2.50 -20.67
CA ASP A 48 -19.24 -1.56 -21.20
C ASP A 48 -18.79 -0.55 -20.15
N GLU A 49 -17.73 0.19 -20.47
CA GLU A 49 -17.09 1.16 -19.59
C GLU A 49 -18.03 2.34 -19.22
N LEU A 50 -18.83 2.82 -20.19
CA LEU A 50 -19.76 3.93 -19.96
C LEU A 50 -20.81 3.55 -18.93
N THR A 51 -21.42 2.38 -19.11
CA THR A 51 -22.40 1.82 -18.16
C THR A 51 -21.79 1.65 -16.75
N ALA A 52 -20.55 1.18 -16.66
CA ALA A 52 -19.85 1.06 -15.39
C ALA A 52 -19.62 2.44 -14.72
N ALA A 53 -19.20 3.43 -15.48
CA ALA A 53 -19.00 4.80 -14.99
C ALA A 53 -20.33 5.44 -14.51
N GLU A 54 -21.39 5.34 -15.29
CA GLU A 54 -22.72 5.84 -14.90
C GLU A 54 -23.26 5.13 -13.65
N ALA A 55 -22.95 3.85 -13.49
CA ALA A 55 -23.34 3.09 -12.30
C ALA A 55 -22.58 3.54 -11.06
N LEU A 56 -21.30 3.89 -11.19
CA LEU A 56 -20.50 4.45 -10.09
C LEU A 56 -21.09 5.76 -9.55
N GLU A 57 -21.63 6.62 -10.42
CA GLU A 57 -22.28 7.88 -10.01
C GLU A 57 -23.54 7.65 -9.15
N LYS A 58 -24.14 6.47 -9.22
CA LYS A 58 -25.32 6.10 -8.42
C LYS A 58 -24.98 5.42 -7.11
N VAL A 59 -23.71 5.14 -6.87
CA VAL A 59 -23.27 4.57 -5.60
C VAL A 59 -23.18 5.68 -4.54
N LYS A 60 -23.92 5.50 -3.46
CA LYS A 60 -23.82 6.36 -2.28
C LYS A 60 -23.00 5.63 -1.24
N VAL A 61 -22.01 6.32 -0.70
CA VAL A 61 -21.13 5.82 0.36
C VAL A 61 -21.28 6.73 1.56
N ASP A 62 -21.65 6.16 2.69
CA ASP A 62 -21.67 6.84 3.97
C ASP A 62 -20.39 6.48 4.73
N TYR A 63 -19.66 7.49 5.21
CA TYR A 63 -18.42 7.31 5.95
C TYR A 63 -18.60 7.67 7.41
N GLU A 64 -18.13 6.79 8.27
CA GLU A 64 -17.87 7.09 9.68
C GLU A 64 -16.39 7.44 9.80
N GLN A 65 -16.11 8.68 10.22
CA GLN A 65 -14.72 9.11 10.40
C GLN A 65 -14.19 8.55 11.71
N LEU A 66 -13.20 7.67 11.62
CA LEU A 66 -12.48 7.11 12.75
C LEU A 66 -11.38 8.07 13.25
N PRO A 67 -10.95 7.95 14.51
CA PRO A 67 -9.76 8.65 15.00
C PRO A 67 -8.57 8.32 14.09
N HIS A 68 -7.91 9.36 13.57
CA HIS A 68 -6.79 9.21 12.64
C HIS A 68 -5.79 10.35 12.84
N THR A 69 -4.60 10.16 12.31
CA THR A 69 -3.62 11.21 12.13
C THR A 69 -3.04 11.16 10.73
N VAL A 70 -2.86 12.31 10.11
CA VAL A 70 -2.24 12.46 8.79
C VAL A 70 -0.78 12.88 8.88
N ASP A 71 -0.36 13.42 10.01
CA ASP A 71 1.04 13.73 10.25
C ASP A 71 1.79 12.46 10.68
N PRO A 72 2.75 11.96 9.87
CA PRO A 72 3.49 10.77 10.21
C PRO A 72 4.34 10.95 11.48
N LEU A 73 4.80 12.15 11.78
CA LEU A 73 5.56 12.40 13.00
C LEU A 73 4.68 12.24 14.24
N ASP A 74 3.46 12.82 14.22
CA ASP A 74 2.52 12.67 15.33
C ASP A 74 2.23 11.20 15.64
N SER A 75 2.13 10.36 14.60
CA SER A 75 1.88 8.93 14.79
C SER A 75 3.11 8.16 15.26
N LEU A 76 4.31 8.65 14.99
CA LEU A 76 5.57 7.99 15.38
C LEU A 76 5.97 8.28 16.81
N PHE A 77 5.59 9.43 17.37
CA PHE A 77 5.96 9.80 18.74
C PHE A 77 5.35 8.87 19.80
N PRO A 78 6.05 8.62 20.92
CA PRO A 78 5.53 7.85 22.03
C PRO A 78 4.25 8.48 22.59
N GLY A 79 3.21 7.65 22.77
CA GLY A 79 1.90 8.13 23.27
C GLY A 79 1.06 8.88 22.24
N GLY A 80 1.57 9.17 21.07
CA GLY A 80 0.80 9.74 19.95
C GLY A 80 -0.24 8.75 19.39
N PRO A 81 -1.24 9.24 18.62
CA PRO A 81 -2.24 8.38 18.01
C PRO A 81 -1.58 7.44 16.98
N ASN A 82 -2.20 6.30 16.73
CA ASN A 82 -1.79 5.46 15.61
C ASN A 82 -2.37 5.98 14.29
N ALA A 83 -1.65 5.79 13.20
CA ALA A 83 -2.11 6.15 11.87
C ALA A 83 -3.26 5.24 11.39
N ARG A 84 -3.35 4.02 11.95
CA ARG A 84 -4.33 3.00 11.58
C ARG A 84 -5.05 2.48 12.83
N SER A 85 -6.27 1.96 12.65
CA SER A 85 -7.04 1.34 13.73
C SER A 85 -6.35 0.11 14.34
N ASP A 86 -5.58 -0.62 13.53
CA ASP A 86 -4.80 -1.80 13.92
C ASP A 86 -3.39 -1.46 14.43
N GLY A 87 -3.03 -0.21 14.49
CA GLY A 87 -1.74 0.29 14.95
C GLY A 87 -0.82 0.75 13.82
N ASN A 88 0.42 1.09 14.16
CA ASN A 88 1.46 1.45 13.20
C ASN A 88 2.25 0.21 12.77
N ILE A 89 1.58 -0.76 12.17
CA ILE A 89 2.19 -2.03 11.78
C ILE A 89 2.56 -1.98 10.30
N ALA A 90 3.79 -2.32 9.97
CA ALA A 90 4.26 -2.47 8.60
C ALA A 90 4.85 -3.87 8.36
N ASN A 91 4.73 -4.35 7.14
CA ASN A 91 5.41 -5.56 6.70
C ASN A 91 6.73 -5.18 6.02
N VAL A 92 7.81 -5.39 6.74
CA VAL A 92 9.15 -5.11 6.22
C VAL A 92 9.83 -6.44 5.94
N ARG A 93 10.02 -6.77 4.66
CA ARG A 93 10.66 -8.01 4.21
C ARG A 93 10.07 -9.26 4.89
N LEU A 94 8.75 -9.40 4.85
CA LEU A 94 7.97 -10.50 5.44
C LEU A 94 7.97 -10.56 6.99
N ASN A 95 8.47 -9.55 7.66
CA ASN A 95 8.38 -9.41 9.09
C ASN A 95 7.43 -8.28 9.47
N LEU A 96 6.50 -8.55 10.38
CA LEU A 96 5.63 -7.53 10.96
C LEU A 96 6.44 -6.71 11.97
N GLN A 97 6.45 -5.40 11.77
CA GLN A 97 7.15 -4.47 12.65
C GLN A 97 6.19 -3.36 13.08
N THR A 98 6.24 -3.01 14.35
CA THR A 98 5.59 -1.80 14.83
C THR A 98 6.48 -0.61 14.53
N ILE A 99 5.96 0.33 13.75
CA ILE A 99 6.64 1.56 13.39
C ILE A 99 6.19 2.64 14.36
N LYS A 100 6.87 2.74 15.48
CA LYS A 100 6.64 3.77 16.49
C LYS A 100 7.87 3.89 17.35
N TRP A 101 8.24 5.12 17.70
CA TRP A 101 9.35 5.38 18.59
C TRP A 101 8.97 5.11 20.05
N GLU A 102 9.92 4.69 20.83
CA GLU A 102 9.82 4.58 22.28
C GLU A 102 10.56 5.74 22.95
N ALA A 103 10.21 6.04 24.19
CA ALA A 103 10.89 7.11 24.94
C ALA A 103 12.41 6.90 25.05
N SER A 104 12.85 5.64 25.06
CA SER A 104 14.27 5.25 25.05
C SER A 104 15.01 5.66 23.78
N ASP A 105 14.33 5.79 22.65
CA ASP A 105 14.96 6.17 21.39
C ASP A 105 15.44 7.61 21.42
N PHE A 106 14.75 8.46 22.19
CA PHE A 106 15.09 9.88 22.36
C PHE A 106 16.26 10.11 23.31
N ALA A 107 16.66 9.13 24.14
CA ALA A 107 17.74 9.29 25.11
C ALA A 107 19.10 9.69 24.50
N ARG A 108 19.28 9.48 23.19
CA ARG A 108 20.51 9.83 22.46
C ARG A 108 20.29 10.91 21.40
N ALA A 109 19.05 11.39 21.25
CA ALA A 109 18.72 12.30 20.16
C ALA A 109 19.15 13.75 20.42
N GLY A 110 19.38 14.16 21.66
CA GLY A 110 19.56 15.56 22.03
C GLY A 110 18.23 16.34 21.97
N ASP A 111 18.25 17.57 22.45
CA ASP A 111 17.08 18.42 22.48
C ASP A 111 16.63 18.76 21.05
N ASP A 112 15.33 18.68 20.80
CA ASP A 112 14.66 19.01 19.53
C ASP A 112 15.12 18.20 18.29
N ARG A 113 15.70 17.02 18.47
CA ARG A 113 16.13 16.14 17.39
C ARG A 113 15.29 14.88 17.30
N LEU A 114 15.15 14.39 16.07
CA LEU A 114 14.53 13.09 15.84
C LEU A 114 15.48 11.96 16.25
N PRO A 115 14.96 10.85 16.80
CA PRO A 115 15.81 9.74 17.20
C PRO A 115 16.44 9.07 15.99
N MET A 116 17.70 8.67 16.14
CA MET A 116 18.38 7.84 15.15
C MET A 116 17.94 6.39 15.32
N GLY A 117 17.45 5.77 14.25
CA GLY A 117 17.14 4.35 14.22
C GLY A 117 18.42 3.49 14.32
N LYS A 118 18.21 2.21 14.55
CA LYS A 118 19.32 1.24 14.41
C LYS A 118 19.60 1.01 12.93
N PRO A 119 20.86 1.09 12.47
CA PRO A 119 21.19 0.77 11.09
C PRO A 119 20.87 -0.70 10.82
N ALA A 120 20.23 -0.98 9.66
CA ALA A 120 20.02 -2.35 9.21
C ALA A 120 21.33 -3.00 8.73
N GLU A 121 22.23 -2.18 8.18
CA GLU A 121 23.54 -2.56 7.71
C GLU A 121 24.51 -1.41 8.03
N GLU A 122 25.74 -1.75 8.39
CA GLU A 122 26.77 -0.78 8.69
C GLU A 122 27.93 -0.95 7.71
N TRP A 123 28.25 0.11 7.02
CA TRP A 123 29.41 0.18 6.12
C TRP A 123 30.35 1.25 6.63
N VAL A 124 31.51 0.84 7.09
CA VAL A 124 32.55 1.77 7.61
C VAL A 124 33.66 1.87 6.59
N PHE A 125 34.01 3.09 6.22
CA PHE A 125 35.12 3.39 5.33
C PHE A 125 35.97 4.47 5.90
N GLY A 126 37.26 4.18 6.13
CA GLY A 126 38.22 5.09 6.77
C GLY A 126 38.05 5.16 8.31
N ASP A 127 38.60 6.21 8.89
CA ASP A 127 38.54 6.50 10.33
C ASP A 127 37.61 7.68 10.58
N LEU A 128 36.38 7.41 10.99
CA LEU A 128 35.36 8.43 11.22
C LEU A 128 35.72 9.33 12.39
N ASP A 129 36.27 8.77 13.47
CA ASP A 129 36.61 9.54 14.67
C ASP A 129 37.76 10.54 14.38
N ALA A 130 38.75 10.10 13.63
CA ALA A 130 39.83 11.00 13.18
C ALA A 130 39.30 12.07 12.22
N GLY A 131 38.36 11.72 11.35
CA GLY A 131 37.68 12.63 10.42
C GLY A 131 36.91 13.73 11.15
N PHE A 132 36.04 13.38 12.09
CA PHE A 132 35.31 14.35 12.91
C PHE A 132 36.21 15.22 13.76
N LYS A 133 37.25 14.65 14.35
CA LYS A 133 38.23 15.40 15.14
C LYS A 133 39.02 16.42 14.31
N ALA A 134 39.31 16.12 13.06
CA ALA A 134 40.03 17.01 12.14
C ALA A 134 39.12 18.05 11.46
N ALA A 135 37.81 17.86 11.49
CA ALA A 135 36.86 18.73 10.83
C ALA A 135 36.83 20.12 11.47
N LYS A 136 36.86 21.17 10.63
CA LYS A 136 36.72 22.55 11.10
C LYS A 136 35.26 22.93 11.42
N VAL A 137 34.32 22.26 10.78
CA VAL A 137 32.89 22.44 10.97
C VAL A 137 32.23 21.05 10.91
N VAL A 138 31.39 20.77 11.88
CA VAL A 138 30.54 19.59 11.90
C VAL A 138 29.11 20.10 11.85
N VAL A 139 28.33 19.57 10.91
CA VAL A 139 26.86 19.83 10.79
C VAL A 139 26.14 18.53 11.05
N GLU A 140 25.16 18.58 11.93
CA GLU A 140 24.31 17.46 12.27
C GLU A 140 22.84 17.92 12.21
N GLU A 141 22.09 17.36 11.27
CA GLU A 141 20.73 17.80 10.97
C GLU A 141 19.80 16.60 10.76
N SER A 142 18.54 16.78 11.07
CA SER A 142 17.48 15.83 10.75
C SER A 142 16.67 16.33 9.57
N PHE A 143 16.43 15.47 8.59
CA PHE A 143 15.64 15.78 7.41
C PHE A 143 14.39 14.90 7.36
N VAL A 144 13.24 15.51 7.12
CA VAL A 144 11.97 14.81 6.91
C VAL A 144 11.48 15.12 5.50
N THR A 145 11.24 14.07 4.72
CA THR A 145 10.68 14.21 3.37
C THR A 145 9.24 13.71 3.36
N ALA A 146 8.35 14.43 2.69
CA ALA A 146 7.01 13.95 2.45
C ALA A 146 7.02 12.71 1.54
N GLY A 147 6.05 11.83 1.73
CA GLY A 147 5.80 10.73 0.81
C GLY A 147 5.41 11.27 -0.57
N TYR A 148 5.81 10.57 -1.62
CA TYR A 148 5.46 10.90 -3.00
C TYR A 148 5.09 9.65 -3.80
N SER A 149 4.31 9.84 -4.85
CA SER A 149 3.95 8.79 -5.80
C SER A 149 4.79 8.90 -7.06
N HIS A 150 5.05 7.78 -7.71
CA HIS A 150 5.77 7.73 -8.99
C HIS A 150 5.02 8.46 -10.13
N ASN A 151 3.69 8.61 -10.01
CA ASN A 151 2.84 9.22 -11.04
C ASN A 151 3.11 8.64 -12.44
N SER A 152 3.19 7.31 -12.54
CA SER A 152 3.43 6.64 -13.81
C SER A 152 2.36 7.01 -14.81
N MET A 153 2.75 7.24 -16.08
CA MET A 153 1.84 7.62 -17.15
C MET A 153 0.99 6.46 -17.65
N GLU A 154 1.41 5.23 -17.40
CA GLU A 154 0.65 4.04 -17.75
C GLU A 154 -0.59 3.90 -16.88
N PRO A 155 -1.81 3.84 -17.48
CA PRO A 155 -3.03 3.53 -16.74
C PRO A 155 -2.97 2.09 -16.20
N ARG A 156 -3.48 1.90 -14.99
CA ARG A 156 -3.57 0.55 -14.42
C ARG A 156 -4.76 -0.18 -15.03
N SER A 157 -4.47 -1.21 -15.83
CA SER A 157 -5.48 -2.05 -16.45
C SER A 157 -5.03 -3.50 -16.46
N ALA A 158 -6.01 -4.40 -16.48
CA ALA A 158 -5.75 -5.82 -16.64
C ALA A 158 -6.91 -6.46 -17.42
N MET A 159 -6.58 -7.48 -18.20
CA MET A 159 -7.55 -8.35 -18.86
C MET A 159 -7.31 -9.78 -18.40
N ALA A 160 -8.36 -10.49 -18.03
CA ALA A 160 -8.24 -11.88 -17.61
C ALA A 160 -9.24 -12.75 -18.32
N MET A 161 -8.84 -13.99 -18.64
CA MET A 161 -9.70 -15.00 -19.24
C MET A 161 -9.33 -16.40 -18.75
N TRP A 162 -10.32 -17.29 -18.77
CA TRP A 162 -10.09 -18.72 -18.54
C TRP A 162 -10.01 -19.46 -19.87
N GLN A 163 -8.94 -20.25 -20.05
CA GLN A 163 -8.77 -21.08 -21.24
C GLN A 163 -8.06 -22.39 -20.86
N ASN A 164 -8.66 -23.52 -21.20
CA ASN A 164 -8.10 -24.86 -20.95
C ASN A 164 -7.68 -25.11 -19.49
N GLY A 165 -8.49 -24.65 -18.54
CA GLY A 165 -8.22 -24.80 -17.10
C GLY A 165 -7.17 -23.85 -16.54
N LYS A 166 -6.65 -22.93 -17.33
CA LYS A 166 -5.70 -21.91 -16.92
C LYS A 166 -6.33 -20.52 -16.88
N CYS A 167 -5.96 -19.73 -15.89
CA CYS A 167 -6.26 -18.31 -15.86
C CYS A 167 -5.15 -17.55 -16.60
N ILE A 168 -5.50 -16.87 -17.66
CA ILE A 168 -4.56 -16.05 -18.44
C ILE A 168 -4.85 -14.59 -18.12
N VAL A 169 -3.84 -13.87 -17.63
CA VAL A 169 -3.91 -12.46 -17.25
C VAL A 169 -2.94 -11.67 -18.11
N TYR A 170 -3.44 -10.64 -18.76
CA TYR A 170 -2.63 -9.61 -19.41
C TYR A 170 -2.61 -8.37 -18.51
N GLY A 171 -1.43 -7.88 -18.20
CA GLY A 171 -1.27 -6.69 -17.35
C GLY A 171 0.18 -6.27 -17.27
N SER A 172 0.45 -5.09 -16.73
CA SER A 172 1.81 -4.62 -16.52
C SER A 172 2.33 -5.04 -15.15
N THR A 173 3.61 -5.38 -15.08
CA THR A 173 4.32 -5.64 -13.82
C THR A 173 5.83 -5.51 -14.01
N GLN A 174 6.49 -5.01 -12.98
CA GLN A 174 7.96 -5.03 -12.90
C GLN A 174 8.51 -6.38 -12.40
N SER A 175 7.66 -7.27 -11.88
CA SER A 175 8.09 -8.55 -11.31
C SER A 175 7.03 -9.64 -11.50
N GLN A 176 7.18 -10.44 -12.54
CA GLN A 176 6.32 -11.61 -12.74
C GLN A 176 6.49 -12.64 -11.62
N THR A 177 7.71 -12.79 -11.08
CA THR A 177 8.01 -13.71 -9.99
C THR A 177 7.17 -13.44 -8.74
N ASN A 178 6.86 -12.17 -8.46
CA ASN A 178 6.06 -11.79 -7.31
C ASN A 178 4.56 -11.72 -7.63
N VAL A 179 4.20 -11.29 -8.85
CA VAL A 179 2.80 -11.09 -9.21
C VAL A 179 2.06 -12.39 -9.42
N VAL A 180 2.70 -13.41 -10.00
CA VAL A 180 2.06 -14.71 -10.27
C VAL A 180 1.57 -15.37 -8.98
N PRO A 181 2.42 -15.61 -7.96
CA PRO A 181 1.93 -16.21 -6.71
C PRO A 181 0.96 -15.31 -5.96
N GLY A 182 1.12 -13.98 -6.06
CA GLY A 182 0.20 -13.02 -5.45
C GLY A 182 -1.21 -13.11 -6.02
N VAL A 183 -1.35 -13.01 -7.35
CA VAL A 183 -2.65 -13.09 -8.03
C VAL A 183 -3.28 -14.47 -7.83
N ALA A 184 -2.51 -15.56 -7.98
CA ALA A 184 -3.02 -16.91 -7.77
C ALA A 184 -3.60 -17.09 -6.36
N ARG A 185 -2.91 -16.57 -5.33
CA ARG A 185 -3.40 -16.54 -3.95
C ARG A 185 -4.71 -15.76 -3.82
N PHE A 186 -4.82 -14.59 -4.47
CA PHE A 186 -6.00 -13.74 -4.40
C PHE A 186 -7.24 -14.41 -4.99
N ILE A 187 -7.08 -15.14 -6.09
CA ILE A 187 -8.20 -15.82 -6.76
C ILE A 187 -8.36 -17.30 -6.33
N GLY A 188 -7.49 -17.80 -5.44
CA GLY A 188 -7.59 -19.13 -4.84
C GLY A 188 -7.26 -20.28 -5.79
N ILE A 189 -6.29 -20.10 -6.70
CA ILE A 189 -5.83 -21.15 -7.63
C ILE A 189 -4.36 -21.52 -7.39
N ASP A 190 -3.93 -22.65 -7.96
CA ASP A 190 -2.52 -23.00 -8.00
C ASP A 190 -1.74 -22.00 -8.88
N PRO A 191 -0.60 -21.46 -8.46
CA PRO A 191 0.23 -20.57 -9.28
C PRO A 191 0.61 -21.18 -10.65
N ASN A 192 0.68 -22.50 -10.76
CA ASN A 192 0.93 -23.20 -12.03
C ASN A 192 -0.25 -23.11 -13.00
N ASP A 193 -1.45 -22.75 -12.52
CA ASP A 193 -2.63 -22.56 -13.34
C ASP A 193 -2.84 -21.09 -13.74
N LEU A 194 -1.92 -20.20 -13.34
CA LEU A 194 -1.88 -18.80 -13.76
C LEU A 194 -0.82 -18.56 -14.81
N VAL A 195 -1.22 -17.98 -15.93
CA VAL A 195 -0.32 -17.46 -16.96
C VAL A 195 -0.41 -15.93 -16.94
N TYR A 196 0.68 -15.26 -16.64
CA TYR A 196 0.74 -13.80 -16.62
C TYR A 196 1.57 -13.29 -17.77
N VAL A 197 0.95 -12.48 -18.63
CA VAL A 197 1.57 -11.90 -19.82
C VAL A 197 1.79 -10.41 -19.56
N ALA A 198 3.05 -10.00 -19.46
CA ALA A 198 3.47 -8.60 -19.37
C ALA A 198 4.46 -8.31 -20.49
N GLU A 199 3.96 -7.74 -21.57
CA GLU A 199 4.82 -7.35 -22.71
C GLU A 199 5.50 -6.01 -22.45
N PHE A 200 4.80 -5.10 -21.76
CA PHE A 200 5.25 -3.75 -21.48
C PHE A 200 4.97 -3.39 -20.04
N CYS A 201 5.75 -2.47 -19.47
CA CYS A 201 5.56 -1.91 -18.17
C CYS A 201 5.98 -0.45 -18.18
N GLY A 202 5.06 0.45 -17.85
CA GLY A 202 5.24 1.90 -17.92
C GLY A 202 5.45 2.60 -16.57
N GLY A 203 5.89 1.85 -15.54
CA GLY A 203 6.25 2.45 -14.26
C GLY A 203 5.79 1.74 -13.01
#